data_e1f4e7d2ca59c0fe72ebe78383c5633e
#
_entry.id   e1f4e7d2ca59c0fe72ebe78383c5633e
#
_cell.length_a   1.000
_cell.length_b   1.000
_cell.length_c   1.000
_cell.angle_alpha   90.00
_cell.angle_beta   90.00
_cell.angle_gamma   90.00
#
_symmetry.space_group_name_H-M   'P 1'
#
loop_
_entity.id
_entity.type
_entity.pdbx_description
1 polymer ?
#
loop_
_entity_poly.entity_id
_entity_poly.type
_entity_poly.pdbx_seq_one_letter_code
_entity_poly.pdbx_strand_id
1 'polypeptide(L)'
;MRLVSWNVAGRKSRVEEQADRVLGEEPDVVCLQEVGPQTAAAWSERLAAVGLAPVVAPLPRAREGSRPLAVLIAAREPGEVVPVEDVPWPERVLAVRAGSLEIVNVHSPISPKPGLVKVKTHEAVFRHVATGSGPRVVLGDLNTPRREHADGTVWTFARDRYGRLREDRGERWDAAETALIRGLEARGFRDAFRELNGYDSKEPSWEWPRYGGGYRLDHLIASSEVTVTTCSYRHDWRREDKLSDHSALVAELSVERPRRR
;
A
#
# COMPACT_ATOMS: atom_id res chain seq x y z
N MET A 1 1.17 18.35 -0.41
CA MET A 1 1.53 17.26 -1.33
C MET A 1 0.36 16.29 -1.37
N ARG A 2 -0.18 16.03 -2.56
CA ARG A 2 -1.28 15.06 -2.75
C ARG A 2 -0.73 13.72 -3.20
N LEU A 3 -1.13 12.66 -2.51
CA LEU A 3 -0.70 11.29 -2.77
C LEU A 3 -1.91 10.43 -3.16
N VAL A 4 -1.74 9.61 -4.21
CA VAL A 4 -2.70 8.59 -4.63
C VAL A 4 -2.03 7.22 -4.52
N SER A 5 -2.67 6.28 -3.80
CA SER A 5 -2.27 4.87 -3.74
C SER A 5 -3.40 3.99 -4.24
N TRP A 6 -3.13 3.11 -5.21
CA TRP A 6 -4.16 2.29 -5.81
C TRP A 6 -3.67 0.94 -6.34
N ASN A 7 -4.32 -0.13 -5.91
CA ASN A 7 -4.21 -1.42 -6.56
C ASN A 7 -5.07 -1.41 -7.84
N VAL A 8 -4.43 -1.42 -9.02
CA VAL A 8 -5.08 -1.32 -10.33
C VAL A 8 -5.57 -2.66 -10.88
N ALA A 9 -5.54 -3.73 -10.07
CA ALA A 9 -6.06 -5.07 -10.38
C ALA A 9 -5.44 -5.72 -11.64
N GLY A 10 -4.29 -5.26 -12.11
CA GLY A 10 -3.65 -5.75 -13.32
C GLY A 10 -4.52 -5.60 -14.59
N ARG A 11 -5.40 -4.60 -14.63
CA ARG A 11 -6.32 -4.34 -15.75
C ARG A 11 -5.55 -3.87 -16.98
N LYS A 12 -5.59 -4.65 -18.08
CA LYS A 12 -4.86 -4.33 -19.31
C LYS A 12 -5.59 -3.34 -20.21
N SER A 13 -6.90 -3.47 -20.32
CA SER A 13 -7.75 -2.67 -21.22
C SER A 13 -8.31 -1.39 -20.60
N ARG A 14 -8.00 -1.12 -19.32
CA ARG A 14 -8.58 0.02 -18.58
C ARG A 14 -7.53 1.02 -18.12
N VAL A 15 -6.28 0.92 -18.59
CA VAL A 15 -5.16 1.77 -18.13
C VAL A 15 -5.43 3.25 -18.39
N GLU A 16 -5.96 3.60 -19.54
CA GLU A 16 -6.26 5.00 -19.89
C GLU A 16 -7.29 5.60 -18.95
N GLU A 17 -8.41 4.92 -18.73
CA GLU A 17 -9.47 5.38 -17.84
C GLU A 17 -8.97 5.44 -16.38
N GLN A 18 -8.17 4.45 -15.95
CA GLN A 18 -7.54 4.46 -14.63
C GLN A 18 -6.59 5.64 -14.48
N ALA A 19 -5.76 5.91 -15.50
CA ALA A 19 -4.82 7.03 -15.49
C ALA A 19 -5.57 8.38 -15.45
N ASP A 20 -6.65 8.53 -16.21
CA ASP A 20 -7.46 9.75 -16.19
C ASP A 20 -8.03 10.04 -14.80
N ARG A 21 -8.49 9.00 -14.09
CA ARG A 21 -8.98 9.16 -12.71
C ARG A 21 -7.86 9.57 -11.75
N VAL A 22 -6.69 8.89 -11.83
CA VAL A 22 -5.52 9.22 -11.01
C VAL A 22 -5.04 10.65 -11.27
N LEU A 23 -4.89 11.02 -12.54
CA LEU A 23 -4.42 12.36 -12.95
C LEU A 23 -5.42 13.47 -12.63
N GLY A 24 -6.72 13.15 -12.63
CA GLY A 24 -7.79 14.08 -12.21
C GLY A 24 -7.70 14.48 -10.73
N GLU A 25 -6.98 13.74 -9.89
CA GLU A 25 -6.66 14.13 -8.51
C GLU A 25 -5.48 15.13 -8.44
N GLU A 26 -4.82 15.47 -9.55
CA GLU A 26 -3.62 16.34 -9.59
C GLU A 26 -2.53 15.91 -8.59
N PRO A 27 -2.09 14.63 -8.60
CA PRO A 27 -1.18 14.12 -7.59
C PRO A 27 0.24 14.66 -7.71
N ASP A 28 0.90 14.77 -6.57
CA ASP A 28 2.35 14.96 -6.49
C ASP A 28 3.09 13.62 -6.38
N VAL A 29 2.40 12.60 -5.86
CA VAL A 29 2.92 11.22 -5.71
C VAL A 29 1.83 10.23 -6.11
N VAL A 30 2.20 9.24 -6.92
CA VAL A 30 1.35 8.11 -7.31
C VAL A 30 2.05 6.80 -6.96
N CYS A 31 1.35 5.92 -6.25
CA CYS A 31 1.82 4.60 -5.86
C CYS A 31 0.83 3.54 -6.35
N LEU A 32 1.24 2.74 -7.33
CA LEU A 32 0.37 1.73 -7.92
C LEU A 32 0.81 0.33 -7.50
N GLN A 33 -0.16 -0.55 -7.29
CA GLN A 33 0.03 -1.98 -7.07
C GLN A 33 -0.64 -2.75 -8.22
N GLU A 34 -0.16 -3.95 -8.48
CA GLU A 34 -0.59 -4.81 -9.59
C GLU A 34 -0.36 -4.23 -11.00
N VAL A 35 0.71 -3.48 -11.19
CA VAL A 35 1.14 -3.06 -12.52
C VAL A 35 1.75 -4.25 -13.26
N GLY A 36 1.18 -4.61 -14.40
CA GLY A 36 1.67 -5.73 -15.22
C GLY A 36 2.72 -5.31 -16.25
N PRO A 37 3.52 -6.25 -16.80
CA PRO A 37 4.53 -5.95 -17.82
C PRO A 37 3.95 -5.25 -19.06
N GLN A 38 2.71 -5.56 -19.41
CA GLN A 38 2.03 -5.00 -20.58
C GLN A 38 1.46 -3.59 -20.34
N THR A 39 1.37 -3.16 -19.09
CA THR A 39 0.78 -1.86 -18.71
C THR A 39 1.80 -0.90 -18.11
N ALA A 40 2.97 -1.40 -17.72
CA ALA A 40 4.00 -0.59 -17.06
C ALA A 40 4.49 0.59 -17.93
N ALA A 41 4.68 0.37 -19.23
CA ALA A 41 5.09 1.42 -20.16
C ALA A 41 4.01 2.51 -20.28
N ALA A 42 2.74 2.12 -20.51
CA ALA A 42 1.63 3.05 -20.62
C ALA A 42 1.44 3.88 -19.35
N TRP A 43 1.50 3.26 -18.17
CA TRP A 43 1.49 3.98 -16.91
C TRP A 43 2.65 4.98 -16.80
N SER A 44 3.87 4.55 -17.12
CA SER A 44 5.04 5.41 -17.06
C SER A 44 4.93 6.61 -18.00
N GLU A 45 4.47 6.41 -19.23
CA GLU A 45 4.26 7.46 -20.22
C GLU A 45 3.21 8.47 -19.77
N ARG A 46 2.06 7.99 -19.29
CA ARG A 46 0.97 8.85 -18.80
C ARG A 46 1.39 9.71 -17.60
N LEU A 47 2.12 9.13 -16.65
CA LEU A 47 2.62 9.84 -15.47
C LEU A 47 3.71 10.83 -15.83
N ALA A 48 4.65 10.44 -16.71
CA ALA A 48 5.71 11.32 -17.17
C ALA A 48 5.17 12.55 -17.96
N ALA A 49 4.09 12.38 -18.72
CA ALA A 49 3.47 13.45 -19.49
C ALA A 49 2.97 14.63 -18.62
N VAL A 50 2.68 14.38 -17.33
CA VAL A 50 2.26 15.42 -16.37
C VAL A 50 3.38 15.82 -15.39
N GLY A 51 4.62 15.43 -15.68
CA GLY A 51 5.81 15.82 -14.90
C GLY A 51 6.04 14.97 -13.63
N LEU A 52 5.48 13.78 -13.57
CA LEU A 52 5.82 12.80 -12.54
C LEU A 52 6.93 11.88 -13.05
N ALA A 53 7.94 11.61 -12.22
CA ALA A 53 9.06 10.72 -12.55
C ALA A 53 8.75 9.28 -12.08
N PRO A 54 8.37 8.35 -12.99
CA PRO A 54 8.00 7.00 -12.60
C PRO A 54 9.23 6.12 -12.34
N VAL A 55 9.13 5.30 -11.30
CA VAL A 55 10.03 4.20 -10.97
C VAL A 55 9.19 2.94 -10.84
N VAL A 56 9.51 1.94 -11.63
CA VAL A 56 8.82 0.63 -11.61
C VAL A 56 9.74 -0.37 -10.91
N ALA A 57 9.21 -1.14 -9.97
CA ALA A 57 9.94 -2.27 -9.41
C ALA A 57 10.31 -3.28 -10.51
N PRO A 58 11.40 -4.05 -10.34
CA PRO A 58 11.78 -5.05 -11.32
C PRO A 58 10.61 -5.96 -11.68
N LEU A 59 10.24 -6.00 -12.98
CA LEU A 59 9.14 -6.85 -13.42
C LEU A 59 9.54 -8.33 -13.23
N PRO A 60 8.71 -9.13 -12.55
CA PRO A 60 9.07 -10.50 -12.24
C PRO A 60 9.10 -11.36 -13.51
N ARG A 61 9.97 -12.37 -13.50
CA ARG A 61 9.80 -13.50 -14.41
C ARG A 61 8.50 -14.23 -14.08
N ALA A 62 7.80 -14.74 -15.10
CA ALA A 62 6.59 -15.53 -14.87
C ALA A 62 6.90 -16.68 -13.90
N ARG A 63 6.12 -16.77 -12.83
CA ARG A 63 6.15 -17.89 -11.88
C ARG A 63 4.91 -18.73 -12.11
N GLU A 64 5.04 -20.04 -11.98
CA GLU A 64 3.89 -20.94 -12.11
C GLU A 64 2.78 -20.55 -11.13
N GLY A 65 1.57 -20.37 -11.63
CA GLY A 65 0.39 -20.02 -10.84
C GLY A 65 0.32 -18.58 -10.33
N SER A 66 1.24 -17.66 -10.73
CA SER A 66 1.16 -16.25 -10.34
C SER A 66 1.25 -15.31 -11.55
N ARG A 67 0.49 -14.20 -11.48
CA ARG A 67 0.60 -13.11 -12.46
C ARG A 67 1.89 -12.32 -12.21
N PRO A 68 2.67 -11.95 -13.24
CA PRO A 68 3.87 -11.13 -13.10
C PRO A 68 3.46 -9.66 -12.86
N LEU A 69 3.13 -9.32 -11.63
CA LEU A 69 2.66 -8.00 -11.23
C LEU A 69 3.70 -7.32 -10.33
N ALA A 70 3.94 -6.04 -10.57
CA ALA A 70 4.88 -5.21 -9.84
C ALA A 70 4.18 -4.01 -9.20
N VAL A 71 4.93 -3.26 -8.41
CA VAL A 71 4.53 -1.95 -7.90
C VAL A 71 5.27 -0.83 -8.63
N LEU A 72 4.65 0.36 -8.67
CA LEU A 72 5.19 1.56 -9.28
C LEU A 72 5.05 2.73 -8.30
N ILE A 73 6.08 3.59 -8.25
CA ILE A 73 6.02 4.90 -7.60
C ILE A 73 6.35 5.95 -8.66
N ALA A 74 5.58 7.02 -8.71
CA ALA A 74 5.91 8.21 -9.50
C ALA A 74 5.76 9.46 -8.62
N ALA A 75 6.73 10.34 -8.64
CA ALA A 75 6.73 11.57 -7.86
C ALA A 75 7.18 12.77 -8.72
N ARG A 76 6.75 13.99 -8.35
CA ARG A 76 7.21 15.22 -9.04
C ARG A 76 8.72 15.41 -8.88
N GLU A 77 9.24 15.17 -7.69
CA GLU A 77 10.68 15.13 -7.48
C GLU A 77 11.22 13.76 -7.90
N PRO A 78 12.19 13.68 -8.84
CA PRO A 78 12.84 12.41 -9.17
C PRO A 78 13.39 11.74 -7.90
N GLY A 79 13.11 10.46 -7.74
CA GLY A 79 13.47 9.73 -6.55
C GLY A 79 14.57 8.70 -6.79
N GLU A 80 15.34 8.44 -5.74
CA GLU A 80 16.33 7.37 -5.71
C GLU A 80 15.72 6.10 -5.11
N VAL A 81 15.99 4.95 -5.73
CA VAL A 81 15.56 3.65 -5.19
C VAL A 81 16.35 3.35 -3.94
N VAL A 82 15.64 3.04 -2.86
CA VAL A 82 16.21 2.59 -1.59
C VAL A 82 16.04 1.07 -1.50
N PRO A 83 17.11 0.29 -1.37
CA PRO A 83 17.01 -1.16 -1.25
C PRO A 83 16.22 -1.58 0.00
N VAL A 84 15.28 -2.49 -0.17
CA VAL A 84 14.59 -3.18 0.94
C VAL A 84 15.08 -4.63 0.94
N GLU A 85 15.89 -4.95 1.93
CA GLU A 85 16.56 -6.25 2.00
C GLU A 85 15.59 -7.38 2.40
N ASP A 86 15.92 -8.61 1.99
CA ASP A 86 15.23 -9.86 2.36
C ASP A 86 13.76 -9.96 1.90
N VAL A 87 13.33 -9.15 0.94
CA VAL A 87 11.99 -9.27 0.35
C VAL A 87 11.95 -10.49 -0.57
N PRO A 88 11.09 -11.50 -0.30
CA PRO A 88 11.05 -12.72 -1.13
C PRO A 88 10.64 -12.48 -2.58
N TRP A 89 9.80 -11.48 -2.80
CA TRP A 89 9.31 -11.06 -4.12
C TRP A 89 9.60 -9.55 -4.30
N PRO A 90 10.80 -9.19 -4.77
CA PRO A 90 11.24 -7.79 -4.84
C PRO A 90 10.35 -6.91 -5.73
N GLU A 91 9.65 -7.50 -6.69
CA GLU A 91 8.66 -6.79 -7.50
C GLU A 91 7.44 -6.27 -6.72
N ARG A 92 7.23 -6.76 -5.50
CA ARG A 92 6.09 -6.42 -4.65
C ARG A 92 6.37 -5.32 -3.64
N VAL A 93 7.61 -4.88 -3.53
CA VAL A 93 8.02 -3.82 -2.60
C VAL A 93 8.97 -2.89 -3.32
N LEU A 94 8.67 -1.60 -3.31
CA LEU A 94 9.53 -0.56 -3.86
C LEU A 94 9.63 0.57 -2.83
N ALA A 95 10.84 0.92 -2.44
CA ALA A 95 11.10 2.11 -1.67
C ALA A 95 11.84 3.13 -2.55
N VAL A 96 11.36 4.39 -2.52
CA VAL A 96 11.92 5.51 -3.27
C VAL A 96 12.02 6.70 -2.34
N ARG A 97 13.17 7.36 -2.34
CA ARG A 97 13.36 8.64 -1.65
C ARG A 97 13.21 9.78 -2.64
N ALA A 98 12.10 10.51 -2.52
CA ALA A 98 11.79 11.70 -3.30
C ALA A 98 11.92 12.93 -2.39
N GLY A 99 12.94 13.77 -2.64
CA GLY A 99 13.31 14.84 -1.72
C GLY A 99 13.68 14.31 -0.33
N SER A 100 13.00 14.79 0.70
CA SER A 100 13.22 14.35 2.08
C SER A 100 12.33 13.15 2.48
N LEU A 101 11.32 12.78 1.67
CA LEU A 101 10.35 11.74 1.98
C LEU A 101 10.77 10.40 1.40
N GLU A 102 10.82 9.38 2.23
CA GLU A 102 10.92 7.99 1.77
C GLU A 102 9.53 7.36 1.67
N ILE A 103 9.22 6.84 0.50
CA ILE A 103 7.93 6.25 0.14
C ILE A 103 8.15 4.76 -0.06
N VAL A 104 7.51 3.93 0.75
CA VAL A 104 7.57 2.45 0.65
C VAL A 104 6.23 1.93 0.15
N ASN A 105 6.17 1.57 -1.13
CA ASN A 105 4.98 1.03 -1.76
C ASN A 105 5.00 -0.50 -1.70
N VAL A 106 3.94 -1.08 -1.14
CA VAL A 106 3.85 -2.53 -0.88
C VAL A 106 2.61 -3.11 -1.54
N HIS A 107 2.79 -4.25 -2.21
CA HIS A 107 1.71 -5.15 -2.57
C HIS A 107 1.99 -6.50 -1.89
N SER A 108 1.46 -6.68 -0.70
CA SER A 108 1.67 -7.91 0.07
C SER A 108 1.05 -9.13 -0.61
N PRO A 109 1.72 -10.29 -0.63
CA PRO A 109 1.12 -11.53 -1.14
C PRO A 109 -0.14 -11.91 -0.35
N ILE A 110 -1.19 -12.35 -1.05
CA ILE A 110 -2.42 -12.86 -0.41
C ILE A 110 -2.13 -14.13 0.41
N SER A 111 -1.28 -15.01 -0.12
CA SER A 111 -0.89 -16.31 0.48
C SER A 111 -2.10 -17.15 0.93
N PRO A 112 -2.94 -17.61 -0.01
CA PRO A 112 -4.14 -18.40 0.32
C PRO A 112 -3.80 -19.74 0.97
N LYS A 113 -2.61 -20.28 0.69
CA LYS A 113 -2.04 -21.45 1.37
C LYS A 113 -1.04 -21.01 2.44
N PRO A 114 -0.90 -21.77 3.52
CA PRO A 114 0.09 -21.46 4.57
C PRO A 114 1.51 -21.56 4.00
N GLY A 115 2.10 -20.40 3.71
CA GLY A 115 3.47 -20.24 3.24
C GLY A 115 4.04 -18.95 3.80
N LEU A 116 5.34 -18.85 3.95
CA LEU A 116 5.97 -17.75 4.67
C LEU A 116 6.27 -16.52 3.79
N VAL A 117 5.87 -16.50 2.52
CA VAL A 117 6.18 -15.38 1.62
C VAL A 117 5.60 -14.06 2.15
N LYS A 118 4.32 -14.06 2.53
CA LYS A 118 3.67 -12.89 3.14
C LYS A 118 4.35 -12.47 4.43
N VAL A 119 4.59 -13.43 5.31
CA VAL A 119 5.25 -13.21 6.61
C VAL A 119 6.61 -12.56 6.41
N LYS A 120 7.47 -13.15 5.57
CA LYS A 120 8.80 -12.62 5.27
C LYS A 120 8.75 -11.23 4.62
N THR A 121 7.76 -10.97 3.74
CA THR A 121 7.56 -9.65 3.15
C THR A 121 7.24 -8.62 4.24
N HIS A 122 6.30 -8.92 5.15
CA HIS A 122 5.94 -8.03 6.25
C HIS A 122 7.10 -7.80 7.22
N GLU A 123 7.84 -8.86 7.58
CA GLU A 123 9.02 -8.77 8.43
C GLU A 123 10.13 -7.89 7.79
N ALA A 124 10.36 -8.03 6.49
CA ALA A 124 11.35 -7.25 5.75
C ALA A 124 10.95 -5.75 5.69
N VAL A 125 9.70 -5.46 5.32
CA VAL A 125 9.18 -4.09 5.28
C VAL A 125 9.20 -3.46 6.68
N PHE A 126 8.72 -4.17 7.70
CA PHE A 126 8.75 -3.69 9.08
C PHE A 126 10.17 -3.34 9.53
N ARG A 127 11.14 -4.23 9.29
CA ARG A 127 12.55 -4.01 9.66
C ARG A 127 13.10 -2.76 8.96
N HIS A 128 12.91 -2.66 7.65
CA HIS A 128 13.37 -1.53 6.84
C HIS A 128 12.83 -0.20 7.40
N VAL A 129 11.53 -0.14 7.62
CA VAL A 129 10.84 1.07 8.09
C VAL A 129 11.20 1.40 9.55
N ALA A 130 11.27 0.39 10.42
CA ALA A 130 11.55 0.58 11.84
C ALA A 130 13.00 1.01 12.15
N THR A 131 13.96 0.68 11.28
CA THR A 131 15.38 1.00 11.45
C THR A 131 15.85 2.22 10.66
N GLY A 132 15.10 2.65 9.65
CA GLY A 132 15.40 3.84 8.88
C GLY A 132 15.30 5.14 9.70
N SER A 133 15.61 6.28 9.10
CA SER A 133 15.53 7.61 9.71
C SER A 133 14.88 8.62 8.79
N GLY A 134 14.32 9.69 9.36
CA GLY A 134 13.66 10.77 8.64
C GLY A 134 12.22 10.46 8.21
N PRO A 135 11.59 11.39 7.49
CA PRO A 135 10.19 11.29 7.09
C PRO A 135 9.93 10.10 6.19
N ARG A 136 8.99 9.23 6.56
CA ARG A 136 8.66 8.02 5.81
C ARG A 136 7.18 7.71 5.80
N VAL A 137 6.72 7.14 4.69
CA VAL A 137 5.40 6.54 4.58
C VAL A 137 5.50 5.11 4.06
N VAL A 138 4.70 4.21 4.64
CA VAL A 138 4.43 2.88 4.12
C VAL A 138 3.00 2.85 3.65
N LEU A 139 2.78 2.39 2.43
CA LEU A 139 1.45 2.41 1.84
C LEU A 139 1.26 1.28 0.83
N GLY A 140 0.03 1.11 0.41
CA GLY A 140 -0.37 0.15 -0.61
C GLY A 140 -1.28 -0.95 -0.08
N ASP A 141 -1.42 -1.99 -0.87
CA ASP A 141 -2.21 -3.16 -0.54
C ASP A 141 -1.41 -4.11 0.37
N LEU A 142 -1.65 -4.02 1.67
CA LEU A 142 -1.00 -4.86 2.66
C LEU A 142 -1.66 -6.23 2.82
N ASN A 143 -2.80 -6.45 2.14
CA ASN A 143 -3.59 -7.69 2.25
C ASN A 143 -3.89 -8.12 3.71
N THR A 144 -4.00 -7.15 4.60
CA THR A 144 -4.32 -7.28 6.03
C THR A 144 -4.90 -5.95 6.53
N PRO A 145 -5.69 -5.89 7.63
CA PRO A 145 -6.13 -6.99 8.48
C PRO A 145 -7.44 -7.64 7.98
N ARG A 146 -7.78 -8.77 8.60
CA ARG A 146 -9.08 -9.41 8.44
C ARG A 146 -10.20 -8.59 9.08
N ARG A 147 -9.93 -7.96 10.24
CA ARG A 147 -10.90 -7.15 10.98
C ARG A 147 -10.21 -6.10 11.83
N GLU A 148 -10.82 -4.94 11.88
CA GLU A 148 -10.50 -3.88 12.83
C GLU A 148 -11.71 -3.64 13.72
N HIS A 149 -11.49 -3.58 15.01
CA HIS A 149 -12.53 -3.34 16.03
C HIS A 149 -12.54 -1.85 16.41
N ALA A 150 -13.67 -1.38 16.95
CA ALA A 150 -13.83 0.04 17.38
C ALA A 150 -12.85 0.45 18.48
N ASP A 151 -12.39 -0.53 19.30
CA ASP A 151 -11.37 -0.31 20.33
C ASP A 151 -9.92 -0.29 19.80
N GLY A 152 -9.75 -0.39 18.49
CA GLY A 152 -8.45 -0.44 17.83
C GLY A 152 -7.80 -1.83 17.81
N THR A 153 -8.43 -2.85 18.36
CA THR A 153 -7.97 -4.24 18.25
C THR A 153 -8.02 -4.71 16.80
N VAL A 154 -7.00 -5.42 16.37
CA VAL A 154 -6.87 -5.91 14.99
C VAL A 154 -6.80 -7.44 14.97
N TRP A 155 -7.61 -8.06 14.13
CA TRP A 155 -7.47 -9.48 13.81
C TRP A 155 -6.86 -9.64 12.43
N THR A 156 -5.78 -10.35 12.38
CA THR A 156 -5.06 -10.68 11.14
C THR A 156 -5.73 -11.84 10.39
N PHE A 157 -5.25 -12.17 9.20
CA PHE A 157 -5.68 -13.38 8.50
C PHE A 157 -5.10 -14.69 9.10
N ALA A 158 -4.19 -14.58 10.08
CA ALA A 158 -3.80 -15.72 10.92
C ALA A 158 -4.92 -16.14 11.90
N ARG A 159 -5.95 -15.31 12.05
CA ARG A 159 -7.10 -15.62 12.93
C ARG A 159 -8.33 -16.04 12.12
N ASP A 160 -9.15 -16.89 12.73
CA ASP A 160 -10.43 -17.29 12.17
C ASP A 160 -11.50 -16.18 12.37
N ARG A 161 -12.74 -16.46 11.98
CA ARG A 161 -13.88 -15.53 12.15
C ARG A 161 -14.26 -15.22 13.60
N TYR A 162 -13.75 -16.01 14.54
CA TYR A 162 -13.98 -15.85 15.99
C TYR A 162 -12.77 -15.24 16.71
N GLY A 163 -11.71 -14.87 15.98
CA GLY A 163 -10.49 -14.30 16.52
C GLY A 163 -9.49 -15.32 17.07
N ARG A 164 -9.74 -16.64 16.90
CA ARG A 164 -8.84 -17.70 17.36
C ARG A 164 -7.71 -17.85 16.36
N LEU A 165 -6.50 -18.07 16.87
CA LEU A 165 -5.34 -18.34 16.04
C LEU A 165 -5.55 -19.66 15.27
N ARG A 166 -5.29 -19.63 13.98
CA ARG A 166 -5.37 -20.79 13.09
C ARG A 166 -4.10 -21.61 13.19
N GLU A 167 -4.22 -22.92 13.36
CA GLU A 167 -3.09 -23.84 13.45
C GLU A 167 -2.19 -23.81 12.19
N ASP A 168 -2.82 -23.67 11.01
CA ASP A 168 -2.10 -23.62 9.72
C ASP A 168 -1.33 -22.32 9.48
N ARG A 169 -1.49 -21.30 10.31
CA ARG A 169 -0.82 -20.00 10.22
C ARG A 169 0.15 -19.78 11.38
N GLY A 170 -0.32 -19.91 12.61
CA GLY A 170 0.47 -19.79 13.81
C GLY A 170 0.83 -18.35 14.21
N GLU A 171 1.52 -18.24 15.34
CA GLU A 171 1.86 -16.96 16.00
C GLU A 171 2.76 -16.07 15.14
N ARG A 172 3.72 -16.63 14.42
CA ARG A 172 4.63 -15.84 13.58
C ARG A 172 3.89 -15.08 12.48
N TRP A 173 2.85 -15.70 11.92
CA TRP A 173 2.02 -15.03 10.91
C TRP A 173 1.22 -13.89 11.51
N ASP A 174 0.55 -14.14 12.63
CA ASP A 174 -0.21 -13.13 13.36
C ASP A 174 0.68 -11.95 13.78
N ALA A 175 1.87 -12.25 14.30
CA ALA A 175 2.85 -11.26 14.70
C ALA A 175 3.34 -10.41 13.52
N ALA A 176 3.64 -11.02 12.38
CA ALA A 176 4.15 -10.30 11.20
C ALA A 176 3.11 -9.35 10.61
N GLU A 177 1.85 -9.77 10.47
CA GLU A 177 0.76 -8.90 10.00
C GLU A 177 0.47 -7.77 11.02
N THR A 178 0.45 -8.09 12.32
CA THR A 178 0.22 -7.10 13.39
C THR A 178 1.36 -6.09 13.47
N ALA A 179 2.61 -6.53 13.31
CA ALA A 179 3.78 -5.65 13.36
C ALA A 179 3.69 -4.53 12.32
N LEU A 180 3.27 -4.84 11.10
CA LEU A 180 3.17 -3.82 10.04
C LEU A 180 2.00 -2.87 10.26
N ILE A 181 0.85 -3.35 10.76
CA ILE A 181 -0.36 -2.53 10.95
C ILE A 181 -0.32 -1.73 12.25
N ARG A 182 0.19 -2.31 13.35
CA ARG A 182 0.15 -1.73 14.70
C ARG A 182 1.52 -1.57 15.34
N GLY A 183 2.46 -2.46 15.02
CA GLY A 183 3.77 -2.46 15.67
C GLY A 183 4.62 -1.23 15.35
N LEU A 184 4.38 -0.57 14.23
CA LEU A 184 5.05 0.67 13.86
C LEU A 184 4.64 1.87 14.74
N GLU A 185 3.50 1.80 15.44
CA GLU A 185 3.07 2.85 16.39
C GLU A 185 4.10 3.09 17.50
N ALA A 186 4.72 2.03 18.02
CA ALA A 186 5.80 2.12 19.00
C ALA A 186 7.06 2.82 18.45
N ARG A 187 7.13 3.06 17.16
CA ARG A 187 8.20 3.78 16.45
C ARG A 187 7.76 5.16 15.97
N GLY A 188 6.60 5.65 16.46
CA GLY A 188 6.06 6.96 16.10
C GLY A 188 5.32 7.02 14.77
N PHE A 189 4.99 5.87 14.17
CA PHE A 189 4.15 5.85 12.96
C PHE A 189 2.67 5.77 13.33
N ARG A 190 1.82 6.25 12.44
CA ARG A 190 0.36 6.21 12.58
C ARG A 190 -0.30 5.81 11.27
N ASP A 191 -1.37 5.03 11.35
CA ASP A 191 -2.27 4.80 10.22
C ASP A 191 -3.08 6.09 10.00
N ALA A 192 -2.81 6.77 8.89
CA ALA A 192 -3.37 8.08 8.59
C ALA A 192 -4.90 8.07 8.52
N PHE A 193 -5.49 7.01 7.95
CA PHE A 193 -6.94 6.90 7.88
C PHE A 193 -7.54 6.77 9.29
N ARG A 194 -6.92 5.95 10.16
CA ARG A 194 -7.41 5.74 11.52
C ARG A 194 -7.21 6.94 12.43
N GLU A 195 -6.10 7.65 12.27
CA GLU A 195 -5.86 8.90 13.00
C GLU A 195 -6.93 9.96 12.71
N LEU A 196 -7.36 10.08 11.45
CA LEU A 196 -8.31 11.10 11.03
C LEU A 196 -9.78 10.69 11.19
N ASN A 197 -10.12 9.42 11.01
CA ASN A 197 -11.50 8.95 10.93
C ASN A 197 -11.92 8.01 12.07
N GLY A 198 -10.97 7.58 12.92
CA GLY A 198 -11.23 6.63 14.01
C GLY A 198 -11.49 5.20 13.52
N TYR A 199 -11.68 4.30 14.47
CA TYR A 199 -11.93 2.88 14.20
C TYR A 199 -13.40 2.53 14.00
N ASP A 200 -14.32 3.44 14.31
CA ASP A 200 -15.76 3.28 14.06
C ASP A 200 -16.12 3.43 12.58
N SER A 201 -15.29 4.17 11.82
CA SER A 201 -15.47 4.33 10.38
C SER A 201 -15.25 2.99 9.66
N LYS A 202 -16.28 2.51 8.95
CA LYS A 202 -16.26 1.25 8.20
C LYS A 202 -16.07 1.52 6.71
N GLU A 203 -14.82 1.66 6.30
CA GLU A 203 -14.43 1.99 4.92
C GLU A 203 -13.61 0.86 4.29
N PRO A 204 -14.27 -0.21 3.77
CA PRO A 204 -13.54 -1.28 3.11
C PRO A 204 -12.94 -0.80 1.80
N SER A 205 -11.64 -0.97 1.62
CA SER A 205 -10.98 -0.69 0.35
C SER A 205 -11.20 -1.78 -0.69
N TRP A 206 -11.49 -3.01 -0.25
CA TRP A 206 -11.89 -4.15 -1.06
C TRP A 206 -13.18 -4.77 -0.53
N GLU A 207 -14.11 -5.16 -1.42
CA GLU A 207 -15.41 -5.75 -1.05
C GLU A 207 -15.68 -7.05 -1.77
N TRP A 208 -16.43 -7.94 -1.10
CA TRP A 208 -16.96 -9.14 -1.72
C TRP A 208 -18.00 -8.80 -2.77
N PRO A 209 -17.83 -9.22 -4.05
CA PRO A 209 -18.78 -8.83 -5.10
C PRO A 209 -20.22 -9.31 -4.90
N ARG A 210 -20.43 -10.40 -4.14
CA ARG A 210 -21.72 -11.08 -4.03
C ARG A 210 -22.34 -11.10 -2.64
N TYR A 211 -21.54 -10.90 -1.59
CA TYR A 211 -21.99 -11.20 -0.20
C TYR A 211 -22.08 -9.97 0.69
N GLY A 212 -21.74 -8.83 0.19
CA GLY A 212 -21.58 -7.61 0.99
C GLY A 212 -20.41 -7.71 1.98
N GLY A 213 -20.03 -6.57 2.56
CA GLY A 213 -18.86 -6.46 3.42
C GLY A 213 -17.55 -6.54 2.67
N GLY A 214 -16.45 -6.30 3.38
CA GLY A 214 -15.12 -6.25 2.78
C GLY A 214 -14.06 -6.06 3.84
N TYR A 215 -12.87 -5.72 3.36
CA TYR A 215 -11.69 -5.48 4.18
C TYR A 215 -11.06 -4.15 3.82
N ARG A 216 -10.48 -3.48 4.79
CA ARG A 216 -9.58 -2.35 4.56
C ARG A 216 -8.17 -2.92 4.42
N LEU A 217 -7.73 -3.14 3.19
CA LEU A 217 -6.46 -3.77 2.84
C LEU A 217 -5.40 -2.76 2.42
N ASP A 218 -5.87 -1.60 1.94
CA ASP A 218 -5.03 -0.51 1.44
C ASP A 218 -4.81 0.51 2.55
N HIS A 219 -3.58 0.81 2.86
CA HIS A 219 -3.18 1.62 4.00
C HIS A 219 -2.23 2.74 3.61
N LEU A 220 -2.17 3.78 4.45
CA LEU A 220 -1.12 4.79 4.50
C LEU A 220 -0.68 4.92 5.96
N ILE A 221 0.53 4.49 6.26
CA ILE A 221 1.13 4.53 7.58
C ILE A 221 2.29 5.52 7.52
N ALA A 222 2.20 6.61 8.27
CA ALA A 222 3.10 7.76 8.21
C ALA A 222 3.93 7.90 9.49
N SER A 223 5.22 8.23 9.36
CA SER A 223 6.06 8.59 10.51
C SER A 223 5.65 9.94 11.12
N SER A 224 6.06 10.20 12.34
CA SER A 224 5.72 11.43 13.07
C SER A 224 6.17 12.73 12.40
N GLU A 225 7.17 12.66 11.50
CA GLU A 225 7.64 13.81 10.73
C GLU A 225 6.77 14.12 9.50
N VAL A 226 5.77 13.28 9.24
CA VAL A 226 4.82 13.44 8.13
C VAL A 226 3.44 13.77 8.72
N THR A 227 2.95 14.97 8.46
CA THR A 227 1.59 15.36 8.84
C THR A 227 0.64 15.03 7.70
N VAL A 228 -0.37 14.20 7.95
CA VAL A 228 -1.44 13.89 7.01
C VAL A 228 -2.68 14.68 7.40
N THR A 229 -3.19 15.51 6.50
CA THR A 229 -4.34 16.39 6.76
C THR A 229 -5.65 15.82 6.24
N THR A 230 -5.61 15.03 5.16
CA THR A 230 -6.76 14.30 4.64
C THR A 230 -6.35 12.89 4.22
N CYS A 231 -7.24 11.92 4.44
CA CYS A 231 -7.05 10.55 3.98
C CYS A 231 -8.43 9.92 3.75
N SER A 232 -8.72 9.54 2.51
CA SER A 232 -10.03 9.01 2.11
C SER A 232 -9.90 7.99 0.99
N TYR A 233 -10.98 7.23 0.74
CA TYR A 233 -11.06 6.26 -0.35
C TYR A 233 -11.97 6.75 -1.46
N ARG A 234 -11.57 6.57 -2.72
CA ARG A 234 -12.37 6.75 -3.92
C ARG A 234 -13.13 5.47 -4.23
N HIS A 235 -14.28 5.29 -3.56
CA HIS A 235 -15.11 4.10 -3.75
C HIS A 235 -15.83 4.08 -5.09
N ASP A 236 -16.12 5.26 -5.66
CA ASP A 236 -16.73 5.45 -6.98
C ASP A 236 -15.91 4.76 -8.08
N TRP A 237 -14.59 4.86 -8.06
CA TRP A 237 -13.72 4.20 -9.04
C TRP A 237 -13.87 2.68 -9.04
N ARG A 238 -14.18 2.09 -7.87
CA ARG A 238 -14.45 0.68 -7.72
C ARG A 238 -15.92 0.33 -7.95
N ARG A 239 -16.84 1.05 -7.30
CA ARG A 239 -18.27 0.68 -7.24
C ARG A 239 -19.02 1.08 -8.51
N GLU A 240 -18.75 2.25 -9.04
CA GLU A 240 -19.45 2.85 -10.19
C GLU A 240 -18.72 2.58 -11.50
N ASP A 241 -17.46 3.00 -11.58
CA ASP A 241 -16.64 2.91 -12.79
C ASP A 241 -16.13 1.50 -13.07
N LYS A 242 -16.09 0.62 -12.08
CA LYS A 242 -15.56 -0.77 -12.17
C LYS A 242 -14.13 -0.85 -12.68
N LEU A 243 -13.30 0.14 -12.37
CA LEU A 243 -11.93 0.26 -12.86
C LEU A 243 -10.97 -0.71 -12.15
N SER A 244 -11.23 -0.99 -10.87
CA SER A 244 -10.49 -1.97 -10.05
C SER A 244 -11.47 -2.68 -9.11
N ASP A 245 -11.04 -3.73 -8.44
CA ASP A 245 -11.72 -4.32 -7.29
C ASP A 245 -11.28 -3.69 -5.96
N HIS A 246 -10.29 -2.78 -6.01
CA HIS A 246 -9.88 -1.94 -4.89
C HIS A 246 -10.29 -0.48 -5.09
N SER A 247 -10.63 0.20 -3.99
CA SER A 247 -10.78 1.66 -3.95
C SER A 247 -9.41 2.31 -3.83
N ALA A 248 -9.18 3.41 -4.56
CA ALA A 248 -7.96 4.17 -4.40
C ALA A 248 -7.97 4.93 -3.07
N LEU A 249 -6.82 5.00 -2.40
CA LEU A 249 -6.59 5.87 -1.25
C LEU A 249 -6.01 7.19 -1.76
N VAL A 250 -6.61 8.31 -1.35
CA VAL A 250 -6.14 9.66 -1.65
C VAL A 250 -5.87 10.38 -0.34
N ALA A 251 -4.70 11.00 -0.22
CA ALA A 251 -4.30 11.72 0.97
C ALA A 251 -3.58 13.04 0.65
N GLU A 252 -3.72 14.01 1.53
CA GLU A 252 -2.88 15.20 1.55
C GLU A 252 -1.93 15.13 2.74
N LEU A 253 -0.66 15.37 2.47
CA LEU A 253 0.39 15.30 3.47
C LEU A 253 1.43 16.39 3.29
N SER A 254 2.12 16.71 4.38
CA SER A 254 3.28 17.58 4.40
C SER A 254 4.39 16.97 5.23
N VAL A 255 5.63 17.28 4.84
CA VAL A 255 6.83 16.87 5.58
C VAL A 255 7.34 18.08 6.34
N GLU A 256 7.52 17.95 7.64
CA GLU A 256 8.17 19.00 8.43
C GLU A 256 9.61 19.17 7.96
N ARG A 257 9.95 20.37 7.51
CA ARG A 257 11.37 20.68 7.22
C ARG A 257 12.13 20.68 8.55
N PRO A 258 13.23 19.94 8.67
CA PRO A 258 14.06 20.04 9.87
C PRO A 258 14.42 21.51 10.09
N ARG A 259 14.10 22.03 11.27
CA ARG A 259 14.52 23.38 11.65
C ARG A 259 16.05 23.41 11.54
N ARG A 260 16.58 24.22 10.62
CA ARG A 260 18.02 24.48 10.59
C ARG A 260 18.40 25.05 11.95
N ARG A 261 19.18 24.29 12.71
CA ARG A 261 19.84 24.78 13.93
C ARG A 261 21.02 25.67 13.57
#